data_409cf5d32efc3f7d5cd774d40163f1d0
#
_entry.id   409cf5d32efc3f7d5cd774d40163f1d0
#
_cell.length_a   1.000
_cell.length_b   1.000
_cell.length_c   1.000
_cell.angle_alpha   90.00
_cell.angle_beta   90.00
_cell.angle_gamma   90.00
#
_symmetry.space_group_name_H-M   'P 1'
#
loop_
_entity.id
_entity.type
_entity.pdbx_description
1 polymer ?
#
loop_
_entity_poly.entity_id
_entity_poly.type
_entity_poly.pdbx_seq_one_letter_code
_entity_poly.pdbx_strand_id
1 'polypeptide(L)'
;INVSINCVQTLLQIIALLIWKSYIVYLTIQIGCSIVLMAAQNLYITKKYDKVTFYSKDRLTGAQKQEIQKNISGLIVAKIGDYLVNSTDNLIITKLVSLVATGIYSNYLLIRNLINGYISALFAGVTAGIGNIVAVENDEKKLDVFNTMFFIAFFIYSIEATCFMCLFNPFIGEIWIGEKYLFRTGTVAIIVINNYLTGLRMPLITMKGAAGKYLEDAWVPFAFAIINLVASILFAKPFGVSGVFLGTIVGSLLTADWYRPIVIYRSVFHCPVRAYYKRYVLYVCLGIIYIALAYWTCTWISRGNIYFRFVEKAVVAIAIPSGFNYILFHHTNEFNSVMKLMKRIGKRPLGKIKDFLKRRNYE
;
A
#
# COMPACT_ATOMS: atom_id res chain seq x y z
N ILE A 1 -13.93 18.62 -1.85
CA ILE A 1 -14.48 18.51 -0.48
C ILE A 1 -13.43 17.90 0.45
N ASN A 2 -12.91 16.69 0.19
CA ASN A 2 -11.94 16.02 1.09
C ASN A 2 -10.70 16.86 1.36
N VAL A 3 -10.05 17.36 0.31
CA VAL A 3 -8.82 18.15 0.44
C VAL A 3 -9.07 19.42 1.23
N SER A 4 -10.16 20.14 0.94
CA SER A 4 -10.49 21.40 1.63
C SER A 4 -10.75 21.18 3.12
N ILE A 5 -11.53 20.15 3.48
CA ILE A 5 -11.82 19.85 4.89
C ILE A 5 -10.57 19.34 5.62
N ASN A 6 -9.75 18.52 4.98
CA ASN A 6 -8.49 18.05 5.58
C ASN A 6 -7.50 19.21 5.80
N CYS A 7 -7.41 20.19 4.89
CA CYS A 7 -6.60 21.38 5.11
C CYS A 7 -7.09 22.19 6.32
N VAL A 8 -8.40 22.42 6.41
CA VAL A 8 -8.99 23.13 7.57
C VAL A 8 -8.73 22.35 8.85
N GLN A 9 -8.93 21.02 8.85
CA GLN A 9 -8.64 20.16 10.00
C GLN A 9 -7.19 20.31 10.45
N THR A 10 -6.23 20.21 9.53
CA THR A 10 -4.80 20.31 9.84
C THR A 10 -4.47 21.69 10.44
N LEU A 11 -5.00 22.77 9.88
CA LEU A 11 -4.80 24.12 10.44
C LEU A 11 -5.38 24.23 11.85
N LEU A 12 -6.61 23.78 12.07
CA LEU A 12 -7.22 23.79 13.41
C LEU A 12 -6.44 22.95 14.42
N GLN A 13 -5.93 21.79 14.01
CA GLN A 13 -5.10 20.93 14.86
C GLN A 13 -3.77 21.59 15.23
N ILE A 14 -3.10 22.26 14.28
CA ILE A 14 -1.87 23.03 14.57
C ILE A 14 -2.16 24.15 15.57
N ILE A 15 -3.19 24.94 15.34
CA ILE A 15 -3.59 26.02 16.24
C ILE A 15 -3.91 25.48 17.64
N ALA A 16 -4.66 24.38 17.72
CA ALA A 16 -5.01 23.76 19.00
C ALA A 16 -3.79 23.27 19.78
N LEU A 17 -2.80 22.66 19.10
CA LEU A 17 -1.57 22.21 19.74
C LEU A 17 -0.70 23.39 20.21
N LEU A 18 -0.69 24.49 19.49
CA LEU A 18 0.06 25.68 19.88
C LEU A 18 -0.57 26.39 21.11
N ILE A 19 -1.91 26.45 21.16
CA ILE A 19 -2.63 27.19 22.23
C ILE A 19 -2.82 26.29 23.48
N TRP A 20 -3.44 25.13 23.31
CA TRP A 20 -3.84 24.28 24.45
C TRP A 20 -2.86 23.18 24.78
N LYS A 21 -1.92 22.82 23.90
CA LYS A 21 -0.94 21.73 24.08
C LYS A 21 -1.57 20.41 24.55
N SER A 22 -2.84 20.19 24.22
CA SER A 22 -3.64 19.05 24.67
C SER A 22 -3.94 18.11 23.53
N TYR A 23 -3.55 16.83 23.70
CA TYR A 23 -3.83 15.78 22.75
C TYR A 23 -5.33 15.46 22.63
N ILE A 24 -6.09 15.66 23.72
CA ILE A 24 -7.55 15.44 23.72
C ILE A 24 -8.23 16.43 22.78
N VAL A 25 -7.86 17.71 22.83
CA VAL A 25 -8.39 18.74 21.92
C VAL A 25 -8.06 18.43 20.47
N TYR A 26 -6.84 17.98 20.20
CA TYR A 26 -6.42 17.53 18.87
C TYR A 26 -7.34 16.41 18.33
N LEU A 27 -7.62 15.38 19.14
CA LEU A 27 -8.51 14.26 18.76
C LEU A 27 -9.96 14.71 18.57
N THR A 28 -10.46 15.61 19.42
CA THR A 28 -11.82 16.14 19.32
C THR A 28 -12.03 16.90 18.01
N ILE A 29 -11.06 17.71 17.59
CA ILE A 29 -11.08 18.39 16.29
C ILE A 29 -11.10 17.36 15.14
N GLN A 30 -10.31 16.30 15.24
CA GLN A 30 -10.27 15.25 14.23
C GLN A 30 -11.65 14.58 14.05
N ILE A 31 -12.30 14.23 15.16
CA ILE A 31 -13.62 13.60 15.12
C ILE A 31 -14.66 14.58 14.55
N GLY A 32 -14.68 15.83 15.02
CA GLY A 32 -15.59 16.86 14.53
C GLY A 32 -15.47 17.11 13.03
N CYS A 33 -14.24 17.28 12.53
CA CYS A 33 -14.00 17.46 11.10
C CYS A 33 -14.38 16.22 10.27
N SER A 34 -14.20 15.01 10.81
CA SER A 34 -14.62 13.77 10.13
C SER A 34 -16.15 13.69 9.99
N ILE A 35 -16.89 14.10 11.01
CA ILE A 35 -18.37 14.18 10.96
C ILE A 35 -18.81 15.22 9.92
N VAL A 36 -18.20 16.40 9.92
CA VAL A 36 -18.49 17.45 8.93
C VAL A 36 -18.18 16.99 7.51
N LEU A 37 -17.08 16.27 7.31
CA LEU A 37 -16.71 15.68 6.02
C LEU A 37 -17.78 14.70 5.53
N MET A 38 -18.24 13.80 6.41
CA MET A 38 -19.26 12.80 6.08
C MET A 38 -20.59 13.49 5.74
N ALA A 39 -21.01 14.50 6.50
CA ALA A 39 -22.21 15.27 6.21
C ALA A 39 -22.12 16.01 4.87
N ALA A 40 -20.99 16.69 4.61
CA ALA A 40 -20.77 17.41 3.36
C ALA A 40 -20.76 16.48 2.14
N GLN A 41 -20.18 15.27 2.26
CA GLN A 41 -20.21 14.27 1.20
C GLN A 41 -21.64 13.79 0.91
N ASN A 42 -22.43 13.49 1.95
CA ASN A 42 -23.82 13.08 1.81
C ASN A 42 -24.66 14.17 1.13
N LEU A 43 -24.56 15.41 1.57
CA LEU A 43 -25.27 16.54 0.96
C LEU A 43 -24.89 16.75 -0.50
N TYR A 44 -23.59 16.61 -0.82
CA TYR A 44 -23.11 16.72 -2.19
C TYR A 44 -23.68 15.62 -3.09
N ILE A 45 -23.65 14.35 -2.62
CA ILE A 45 -24.17 13.20 -3.36
C ILE A 45 -25.67 13.37 -3.60
N THR A 46 -26.43 13.72 -2.57
CA THR A 46 -27.89 13.90 -2.67
C THR A 46 -28.27 15.02 -3.66
N LYS A 47 -27.50 16.15 -3.67
CA LYS A 47 -27.75 17.25 -4.62
C LYS A 47 -27.34 16.92 -6.07
N LYS A 48 -26.30 16.11 -6.26
CA LYS A 48 -25.76 15.82 -7.60
C LYS A 48 -26.43 14.66 -8.30
N TYR A 49 -27.00 13.73 -7.53
CA TYR A 49 -27.59 12.49 -8.03
C TYR A 49 -29.05 12.38 -7.54
N ASP A 50 -29.97 13.05 -8.25
CA ASP A 50 -31.42 13.06 -7.91
C ASP A 50 -32.06 11.65 -7.87
N LYS A 51 -31.41 10.66 -8.52
CA LYS A 51 -31.89 9.27 -8.56
C LYS A 51 -31.42 8.42 -7.37
N VAL A 52 -30.48 8.89 -6.56
CA VAL A 52 -30.03 8.20 -5.35
C VAL A 52 -30.91 8.65 -4.19
N THR A 53 -32.09 8.06 -4.08
CA THR A 53 -32.98 8.30 -2.94
C THR A 53 -32.66 7.28 -1.85
N PHE A 54 -32.48 7.75 -0.61
CA PHE A 54 -32.36 6.87 0.57
C PHE A 54 -33.61 6.06 0.85
N TYR A 55 -34.72 6.38 0.20
CA TYR A 55 -36.02 5.72 0.31
C TYR A 55 -36.48 5.23 -1.07
N SER A 56 -35.80 4.20 -1.60
CA SER A 56 -36.40 3.47 -2.73
C SER A 56 -37.54 2.59 -2.24
N LYS A 57 -38.67 2.65 -2.95
CA LYS A 57 -39.78 1.70 -2.74
C LYS A 57 -39.46 0.29 -3.23
N ASP A 58 -38.39 0.16 -4.02
CA ASP A 58 -37.96 -1.14 -4.54
C ASP A 58 -37.30 -1.95 -3.43
N ARG A 59 -37.92 -3.06 -3.09
CA ARG A 59 -37.36 -3.98 -2.09
C ARG A 59 -36.44 -4.98 -2.78
N LEU A 60 -35.25 -5.16 -2.20
CA LEU A 60 -34.33 -6.22 -2.62
C LEU A 60 -35.02 -7.59 -2.48
N THR A 61 -34.84 -8.44 -3.47
CA THR A 61 -35.28 -9.86 -3.38
C THR A 61 -34.48 -10.55 -2.25
N GLY A 62 -35.07 -11.61 -1.67
CA GLY A 62 -34.44 -12.36 -0.60
C GLY A 62 -33.04 -12.86 -0.97
N ALA A 63 -32.84 -13.32 -2.22
CA ALA A 63 -31.55 -13.77 -2.75
C ALA A 63 -30.54 -12.64 -2.83
N GLN A 64 -30.91 -11.47 -3.34
CA GLN A 64 -30.04 -10.30 -3.41
C GLN A 64 -29.61 -9.81 -2.01
N LYS A 65 -30.54 -9.80 -1.06
CA LYS A 65 -30.24 -9.43 0.33
C LYS A 65 -29.26 -10.41 0.96
N GLN A 66 -29.41 -11.69 0.74
CA GLN A 66 -28.53 -12.72 1.26
C GLN A 66 -27.13 -12.63 0.64
N GLU A 67 -27.02 -12.36 -0.67
CA GLU A 67 -25.75 -12.16 -1.36
C GLU A 67 -25.02 -10.92 -0.85
N ILE A 68 -25.73 -9.80 -0.69
CA ILE A 68 -25.16 -8.56 -0.13
C ILE A 68 -24.69 -8.79 1.31
N GLN A 69 -25.48 -9.43 2.16
CA GLN A 69 -25.09 -9.74 3.54
C GLN A 69 -23.86 -10.63 3.60
N LYS A 70 -23.79 -11.63 2.72
CA LYS A 70 -22.65 -12.53 2.60
C LYS A 70 -21.36 -11.77 2.22
N ASN A 71 -21.44 -10.87 1.23
CA ASN A 71 -20.30 -10.07 0.79
C ASN A 71 -19.86 -9.05 1.85
N ILE A 72 -20.81 -8.40 2.53
CA ILE A 72 -20.52 -7.45 3.63
C ILE A 72 -19.86 -8.18 4.79
N SER A 73 -20.35 -9.35 5.21
CA SER A 73 -19.72 -10.10 6.30
C SER A 73 -18.30 -10.54 5.96
N GLY A 74 -18.06 -10.99 4.72
CA GLY A 74 -16.70 -11.30 4.25
C GLY A 74 -15.74 -10.08 4.29
N LEU A 75 -16.25 -8.90 3.91
CA LEU A 75 -15.49 -7.65 3.97
C LEU A 75 -15.18 -7.24 5.42
N ILE A 76 -16.16 -7.32 6.33
CA ILE A 76 -15.99 -7.00 7.75
C ILE A 76 -14.93 -7.91 8.37
N VAL A 77 -15.03 -9.21 8.13
CA VAL A 77 -14.08 -10.23 8.60
C VAL A 77 -12.66 -9.92 8.10
N ALA A 78 -12.51 -9.62 6.82
CA ALA A 78 -11.21 -9.25 6.25
C ALA A 78 -10.64 -7.98 6.89
N LYS A 79 -11.46 -6.94 7.09
CA LYS A 79 -11.04 -5.67 7.69
C LYS A 79 -10.67 -5.79 9.16
N ILE A 80 -11.42 -6.59 9.94
CA ILE A 80 -11.07 -6.88 11.33
C ILE A 80 -9.72 -7.58 11.40
N GLY A 81 -9.48 -8.59 10.55
CA GLY A 81 -8.20 -9.29 10.49
C GLY A 81 -7.03 -8.36 10.14
N ASP A 82 -7.17 -7.53 9.12
CA ASP A 82 -6.14 -6.55 8.73
C ASP A 82 -5.85 -5.54 9.87
N TYR A 83 -6.89 -5.09 10.58
CA TYR A 83 -6.73 -4.18 11.72
C TYR A 83 -6.02 -4.83 12.89
N LEU A 84 -6.39 -6.07 13.23
CA LEU A 84 -5.76 -6.83 14.30
C LEU A 84 -4.25 -6.96 14.06
N VAL A 85 -3.84 -7.35 12.86
CA VAL A 85 -2.41 -7.49 12.53
C VAL A 85 -1.65 -6.18 12.70
N ASN A 86 -2.11 -5.10 12.07
CA ASN A 86 -1.41 -3.82 12.11
C ASN A 86 -1.35 -3.19 13.51
N SER A 87 -2.38 -3.41 14.34
CA SER A 87 -2.42 -2.89 15.72
C SER A 87 -1.59 -3.73 16.67
N THR A 88 -1.49 -5.04 16.44
CA THR A 88 -0.78 -5.99 17.29
C THR A 88 0.72 -5.72 17.28
N ASP A 89 1.31 -5.39 16.14
CA ASP A 89 2.75 -5.09 16.06
C ASP A 89 3.15 -3.94 16.99
N ASN A 90 2.38 -2.85 17.01
CA ASN A 90 2.62 -1.72 17.92
C ASN A 90 2.49 -2.11 19.41
N LEU A 91 1.48 -2.94 19.74
CA LEU A 91 1.27 -3.42 21.10
C LEU A 91 2.42 -4.32 21.55
N ILE A 92 2.88 -5.22 20.71
CA ILE A 92 4.00 -6.13 21.00
C ILE A 92 5.29 -5.32 21.20
N ILE A 93 5.60 -4.37 20.31
CA ILE A 93 6.78 -3.50 20.46
C ILE A 93 6.72 -2.75 21.80
N THR A 94 5.56 -2.15 22.11
CA THR A 94 5.39 -1.38 23.34
C THR A 94 5.59 -2.24 24.60
N LYS A 95 5.01 -3.44 24.63
CA LYS A 95 4.98 -4.30 25.80
C LYS A 95 6.23 -5.16 25.99
N LEU A 96 6.79 -5.68 24.88
CA LEU A 96 7.89 -6.66 24.94
C LEU A 96 9.25 -6.05 24.63
N VAL A 97 9.30 -4.90 23.96
CA VAL A 97 10.56 -4.22 23.66
C VAL A 97 10.69 -2.95 24.49
N SER A 98 10.01 -1.86 24.13
CA SER A 98 9.90 -0.64 24.93
C SER A 98 8.96 0.38 24.30
N LEU A 99 8.43 1.30 25.11
CA LEU A 99 7.65 2.46 24.62
C LEU A 99 8.52 3.38 23.75
N VAL A 100 9.81 3.52 24.07
CA VAL A 100 10.76 4.31 23.27
C VAL A 100 10.92 3.71 21.87
N ALA A 101 11.03 2.39 21.76
CA ALA A 101 11.11 1.71 20.45
C ALA A 101 9.84 1.93 19.60
N THR A 102 8.66 1.96 20.23
CA THR A 102 7.40 2.29 19.56
C THR A 102 7.40 3.73 19.05
N GLY A 103 7.91 4.68 19.85
CA GLY A 103 8.09 6.08 19.44
C GLY A 103 9.04 6.21 18.25
N ILE A 104 10.16 5.50 18.26
CA ILE A 104 11.10 5.48 17.13
C ILE A 104 10.41 4.89 15.89
N TYR A 105 9.74 3.74 16.02
CA TYR A 105 9.04 3.09 14.91
C TYR A 105 7.96 3.97 14.29
N SER A 106 7.26 4.78 15.07
CA SER A 106 6.20 5.65 14.57
C SER A 106 6.69 6.65 13.52
N ASN A 107 7.95 7.08 13.57
CA ASN A 107 8.55 7.96 12.57
C ASN A 107 8.74 7.24 11.21
N TYR A 108 9.26 6.00 11.24
CA TYR A 108 9.36 5.17 10.03
C TYR A 108 7.98 4.86 9.45
N LEU A 109 7.02 4.55 10.33
CA LEU A 109 5.63 4.24 9.96
C LEU A 109 4.94 5.43 9.29
N LEU A 110 5.18 6.65 9.76
CA LEU A 110 4.61 7.87 9.19
C LEU A 110 5.06 8.05 7.72
N ILE A 111 6.38 7.94 7.46
CA ILE A 111 6.91 8.06 6.11
C ILE A 111 6.39 6.93 5.22
N ARG A 112 6.44 5.68 5.72
CA ARG A 112 5.92 4.50 5.02
C ARG A 112 4.45 4.66 4.63
N ASN A 113 3.60 5.06 5.58
CA ASN A 113 2.17 5.18 5.34
C ASN A 113 1.84 6.30 4.33
N LEU A 114 2.61 7.39 4.34
CA LEU A 114 2.45 8.46 3.37
C LEU A 114 2.71 7.96 1.95
N ILE A 115 3.84 7.29 1.72
CA ILE A 115 4.21 6.77 0.40
C ILE A 115 3.26 5.64 -0.04
N ASN A 116 2.98 4.67 0.84
CA ASN A 116 2.03 3.59 0.55
C ASN A 116 0.61 4.10 0.30
N GLY A 117 0.22 5.22 0.90
CA GLY A 117 -1.06 5.89 0.61
C GLY A 117 -1.17 6.32 -0.85
N TYR A 118 -0.12 6.93 -1.41
CA TYR A 118 -0.08 7.29 -2.83
C TYR A 118 -0.07 6.06 -3.75
N ILE A 119 0.73 5.05 -3.43
CA ILE A 119 0.79 3.80 -4.21
C ILE A 119 -0.59 3.11 -4.19
N SER A 120 -1.22 3.01 -3.03
CA SER A 120 -2.57 2.42 -2.88
C SER A 120 -3.63 3.19 -3.68
N ALA A 121 -3.54 4.52 -3.76
CA ALA A 121 -4.43 5.33 -4.57
C ALA A 121 -4.28 5.04 -6.07
N LEU A 122 -3.06 4.75 -6.55
CA LEU A 122 -2.84 4.33 -7.94
C LEU A 122 -3.54 3.00 -8.22
N PHE A 123 -3.39 1.99 -7.35
CA PHE A 123 -4.08 0.71 -7.51
C PHE A 123 -5.60 0.83 -7.39
N ALA A 124 -6.10 1.65 -6.47
CA ALA A 124 -7.54 1.91 -6.32
C ALA A 124 -8.13 2.55 -7.58
N GLY A 125 -7.39 3.44 -8.25
CA GLY A 125 -7.83 4.09 -9.49
C GLY A 125 -8.07 3.11 -10.66
N VAL A 126 -7.40 1.97 -10.68
CA VAL A 126 -7.58 0.95 -11.72
C VAL A 126 -8.57 -0.15 -11.33
N THR A 127 -8.96 -0.25 -10.07
CA THR A 127 -9.84 -1.32 -9.55
C THR A 127 -11.19 -1.39 -10.27
N ALA A 128 -11.80 -0.24 -10.57
CA ALA A 128 -13.08 -0.20 -11.30
C ALA A 128 -12.94 -0.77 -12.73
N GLY A 129 -11.84 -0.45 -13.42
CA GLY A 129 -11.53 -1.02 -14.74
C GLY A 129 -11.32 -2.52 -14.69
N ILE A 130 -10.65 -3.01 -13.64
CA ILE A 130 -10.42 -4.44 -13.41
C ILE A 130 -11.75 -5.16 -13.13
N GLY A 131 -12.66 -4.55 -12.37
CA GLY A 131 -14.00 -5.10 -12.13
C GLY A 131 -14.75 -5.37 -13.43
N ASN A 132 -14.68 -4.45 -14.37
CA ASN A 132 -15.28 -4.65 -15.70
C ASN A 132 -14.59 -5.79 -16.48
N ILE A 133 -13.26 -5.87 -16.45
CA ILE A 133 -12.49 -6.94 -17.09
C ILE A 133 -12.88 -8.31 -16.49
N VAL A 134 -12.96 -8.40 -15.16
CA VAL A 134 -13.35 -9.64 -14.48
C VAL A 134 -14.76 -10.09 -14.85
N ALA A 135 -15.69 -9.13 -15.08
CA ALA A 135 -17.07 -9.43 -15.41
C ALA A 135 -17.28 -9.85 -16.87
N VAL A 136 -16.52 -9.30 -17.82
CA VAL A 136 -16.82 -9.39 -19.27
C VAL A 136 -15.79 -10.23 -20.04
N GLU A 137 -14.52 -10.20 -19.64
CA GLU A 137 -13.43 -10.78 -20.41
C GLU A 137 -13.19 -12.26 -20.08
N ASN A 138 -12.50 -12.96 -20.98
CA ASN A 138 -12.10 -14.37 -20.79
C ASN A 138 -10.95 -14.49 -19.76
N ASP A 139 -10.70 -15.72 -19.32
CA ASP A 139 -9.71 -15.99 -18.25
C ASP A 139 -8.28 -15.67 -18.67
N GLU A 140 -7.94 -15.84 -19.94
CA GLU A 140 -6.62 -15.49 -20.49
C GLU A 140 -6.36 -13.98 -20.37
N LYS A 141 -7.35 -13.16 -20.71
CA LYS A 141 -7.24 -11.69 -20.60
C LYS A 141 -7.18 -11.21 -19.16
N LYS A 142 -7.97 -11.84 -18.26
CA LYS A 142 -7.89 -11.57 -16.82
C LYS A 142 -6.50 -11.85 -16.28
N LEU A 143 -5.91 -12.97 -16.67
CA LEU A 143 -4.56 -13.38 -16.28
C LEU A 143 -3.48 -12.45 -16.84
N ASP A 144 -3.59 -12.00 -18.09
CA ASP A 144 -2.67 -11.06 -18.73
C ASP A 144 -2.68 -9.70 -18.00
N VAL A 145 -3.86 -9.19 -17.67
CA VAL A 145 -4.01 -7.96 -16.87
C VAL A 145 -3.43 -8.13 -15.47
N PHE A 146 -3.69 -9.26 -14.81
CA PHE A 146 -3.11 -9.56 -13.50
C PHE A 146 -1.57 -9.61 -13.56
N ASN A 147 -0.99 -10.28 -14.55
CA ASN A 147 0.46 -10.36 -14.72
C ASN A 147 1.09 -8.98 -14.95
N THR A 148 0.42 -8.12 -15.75
CA THR A 148 0.85 -6.73 -15.94
C THR A 148 0.80 -5.94 -14.63
N MET A 149 -0.27 -6.08 -13.83
CA MET A 149 -0.36 -5.45 -12.52
C MET A 149 0.68 -5.97 -11.54
N PHE A 150 0.98 -7.26 -11.58
CA PHE A 150 1.98 -7.87 -10.72
C PHE A 150 3.39 -7.36 -11.06
N PHE A 151 3.68 -7.17 -12.34
CA PHE A 151 4.91 -6.53 -12.77
C PHE A 151 4.98 -5.05 -12.34
N ILE A 152 3.89 -4.29 -12.46
CA ILE A 152 3.81 -2.90 -11.98
C ILE A 152 4.07 -2.82 -10.47
N ALA A 153 3.44 -3.71 -9.69
CA ALA A 153 3.66 -3.77 -8.24
C ALA A 153 5.12 -4.08 -7.91
N PHE A 154 5.71 -5.09 -8.56
CA PHE A 154 7.12 -5.39 -8.41
C PHE A 154 8.01 -4.20 -8.73
N PHE A 155 7.77 -3.49 -9.83
CA PHE A 155 8.55 -2.32 -10.24
C PHE A 155 8.45 -1.19 -9.23
N ILE A 156 7.25 -0.81 -8.80
CA ILE A 156 7.01 0.28 -7.86
C ILE A 156 7.59 -0.05 -6.48
N TYR A 157 7.28 -1.23 -5.94
CA TYR A 157 7.70 -1.61 -4.60
C TYR A 157 9.19 -1.94 -4.52
N SER A 158 9.85 -2.34 -5.61
CA SER A 158 11.30 -2.46 -5.63
C SER A 158 12.00 -1.11 -5.54
N ILE A 159 11.48 -0.07 -6.22
CA ILE A 159 11.97 1.32 -6.08
C ILE A 159 11.69 1.84 -4.67
N GLU A 160 10.48 1.64 -4.14
CA GLU A 160 10.14 2.06 -2.79
C GLU A 160 11.07 1.42 -1.75
N ALA A 161 11.30 0.11 -1.84
CA ALA A 161 12.14 -0.62 -0.91
C ALA A 161 13.61 -0.16 -0.94
N THR A 162 14.17 0.06 -2.12
CA THR A 162 15.53 0.61 -2.26
C THR A 162 15.62 2.04 -1.72
N CYS A 163 14.63 2.89 -2.01
CA CYS A 163 14.55 4.22 -1.44
C CYS A 163 14.45 4.19 0.09
N PHE A 164 13.60 3.36 0.65
CA PHE A 164 13.46 3.25 2.11
C PHE A 164 14.76 2.75 2.75
N MET A 165 15.42 1.76 2.17
CA MET A 165 16.67 1.23 2.70
C MET A 165 17.79 2.27 2.70
N CYS A 166 17.90 3.07 1.64
CA CYS A 166 18.97 4.05 1.48
C CYS A 166 18.70 5.39 2.18
N LEU A 167 17.41 5.77 2.33
CA LEU A 167 17.02 7.13 2.72
C LEU A 167 16.39 7.25 4.10
N PHE A 168 15.82 6.20 4.70
CA PHE A 168 15.17 6.31 6.01
C PHE A 168 16.10 6.88 7.07
N ASN A 169 17.25 6.24 7.31
CA ASN A 169 18.17 6.68 8.35
C ASN A 169 18.79 8.04 8.05
N PRO A 170 19.28 8.35 6.83
CA PRO A 170 19.74 9.69 6.50
C PRO A 170 18.65 10.76 6.67
N PHE A 171 17.42 10.48 6.26
CA PHE A 171 16.34 11.45 6.40
C PHE A 171 15.97 11.70 7.87
N ILE A 172 15.72 10.64 8.63
CA ILE A 172 15.30 10.75 10.03
C ILE A 172 16.41 11.32 10.90
N GLY A 173 17.63 10.83 10.72
CA GLY A 173 18.78 11.16 11.58
C GLY A 173 19.44 12.49 11.24
N GLU A 174 19.68 12.73 9.95
CA GLU A 174 20.50 13.85 9.53
C GLU A 174 19.66 15.09 9.14
N ILE A 175 18.43 14.90 8.61
CA ILE A 175 17.62 15.99 8.07
C ILE A 175 16.46 16.38 8.98
N TRP A 176 15.79 15.41 9.64
CA TRP A 176 14.52 15.66 10.29
C TRP A 176 14.60 15.82 11.81
N ILE A 177 14.79 14.72 12.57
CA ILE A 177 14.60 14.70 14.06
C ILE A 177 15.83 14.27 14.85
N GLY A 178 16.88 13.77 14.20
CA GLY A 178 18.18 13.47 14.81
C GLY A 178 18.45 11.98 15.07
N GLU A 179 19.74 11.68 15.27
CA GLU A 179 20.26 10.30 15.33
C GLU A 179 19.70 9.43 16.45
N LYS A 180 19.24 10.03 17.55
CA LYS A 180 18.62 9.30 18.68
C LYS A 180 17.33 8.55 18.31
N TYR A 181 16.74 8.87 17.16
CA TYR A 181 15.51 8.25 16.66
C TYR A 181 15.76 7.22 15.56
N LEU A 182 16.98 6.72 15.44
CA LEU A 182 17.35 5.75 14.43
C LEU A 182 17.27 4.31 14.94
N PHE A 183 16.76 3.41 14.09
CA PHE A 183 16.99 1.99 14.24
C PHE A 183 18.34 1.58 13.62
N ARG A 184 18.87 0.46 14.12
CA ARG A 184 20.00 -0.21 13.47
C ARG A 184 19.62 -0.60 12.04
N THR A 185 20.58 -0.55 11.13
CA THR A 185 20.38 -0.87 9.69
C THR A 185 19.71 -2.23 9.48
N GLY A 186 20.05 -3.25 10.26
CA GLY A 186 19.40 -4.57 10.17
C GLY A 186 17.92 -4.53 10.49
N THR A 187 17.50 -3.73 11.49
CA THR A 187 16.07 -3.55 11.80
C THR A 187 15.36 -2.84 10.65
N VAL A 188 15.97 -1.80 10.08
CA VAL A 188 15.43 -1.09 8.91
C VAL A 188 15.28 -2.05 7.73
N ALA A 189 16.28 -2.88 7.45
CA ALA A 189 16.22 -3.87 6.37
C ALA A 189 15.02 -4.82 6.53
N ILE A 190 14.75 -5.33 7.74
CA ILE A 190 13.61 -6.22 7.99
C ILE A 190 12.29 -5.49 7.80
N ILE A 191 12.17 -4.23 8.28
CA ILE A 191 10.97 -3.39 8.06
C ILE A 191 10.74 -3.17 6.55
N VAL A 192 11.80 -2.87 5.80
CA VAL A 192 11.74 -2.63 4.35
C VAL A 192 11.35 -3.91 3.60
N ILE A 193 11.95 -5.06 3.94
CA ILE A 193 11.61 -6.35 3.33
C ILE A 193 10.14 -6.70 3.62
N ASN A 194 9.67 -6.52 4.86
CA ASN A 194 8.27 -6.76 5.21
C ASN A 194 7.32 -5.87 4.38
N ASN A 195 7.65 -4.59 4.21
CA ASN A 195 6.87 -3.66 3.38
C ASN A 195 6.86 -4.08 1.92
N TYR A 196 8.01 -4.47 1.37
CA TYR A 196 8.17 -4.95 0.02
C TYR A 196 7.31 -6.20 -0.27
N LEU A 197 7.37 -7.22 0.60
CA LEU A 197 6.55 -8.43 0.49
C LEU A 197 5.05 -8.10 0.57
N THR A 198 4.66 -7.17 1.43
CA THR A 198 3.29 -6.68 1.53
C THR A 198 2.85 -6.01 0.24
N GLY A 199 3.72 -5.22 -0.38
CA GLY A 199 3.46 -4.55 -1.65
C GLY A 199 3.25 -5.51 -2.81
N LEU A 200 4.00 -6.60 -2.89
CA LEU A 200 3.84 -7.63 -3.92
C LEU A 200 2.45 -8.31 -3.87
N ARG A 201 1.74 -8.23 -2.75
CA ARG A 201 0.37 -8.78 -2.61
C ARG A 201 -0.73 -7.85 -3.14
N MET A 202 -0.43 -6.58 -3.40
CA MET A 202 -1.44 -5.60 -3.83
C MET A 202 -2.24 -6.03 -5.06
N PRO A 203 -1.65 -6.61 -6.12
CA PRO A 203 -2.41 -7.10 -7.28
C PRO A 203 -3.40 -8.22 -6.96
N LEU A 204 -3.03 -9.13 -6.05
CA LEU A 204 -3.94 -10.19 -5.58
C LEU A 204 -5.13 -9.60 -4.82
N ILE A 205 -4.87 -8.63 -3.92
CA ILE A 205 -5.90 -7.95 -3.14
C ILE A 205 -6.84 -7.18 -4.08
N THR A 206 -6.29 -6.48 -5.06
CA THR A 206 -7.05 -5.71 -6.05
C THR A 206 -7.92 -6.62 -6.91
N MET A 207 -7.36 -7.72 -7.44
CA MET A 207 -8.09 -8.68 -8.27
C MET A 207 -9.20 -9.38 -7.46
N LYS A 208 -8.89 -9.79 -6.24
CA LYS A 208 -9.85 -10.36 -5.30
C LYS A 208 -11.02 -9.41 -5.04
N GLY A 209 -10.72 -8.13 -4.75
CA GLY A 209 -11.72 -7.10 -4.52
C GLY A 209 -12.61 -6.87 -5.73
N ALA A 210 -12.02 -6.82 -6.92
CA ALA A 210 -12.73 -6.66 -8.18
C ALA A 210 -13.64 -7.86 -8.52
N ALA A 211 -13.22 -9.09 -8.15
CA ALA A 211 -13.97 -10.31 -8.35
C ALA A 211 -15.01 -10.63 -7.25
N GLY A 212 -15.04 -9.83 -6.17
CA GLY A 212 -15.95 -10.07 -5.03
C GLY A 212 -15.67 -11.35 -4.23
N LYS A 213 -14.46 -11.92 -4.36
CA LYS A 213 -14.07 -13.21 -3.78
C LYS A 213 -13.55 -13.07 -2.34
N TYR A 214 -14.39 -12.55 -1.43
CA TYR A 214 -13.97 -12.26 -0.05
C TYR A 214 -14.11 -13.45 0.90
N LEU A 215 -14.98 -14.41 0.61
CA LEU A 215 -15.29 -15.50 1.51
C LEU A 215 -14.37 -16.70 1.36
N GLU A 216 -13.85 -16.92 0.17
CA GLU A 216 -13.00 -18.07 -0.14
C GLU A 216 -11.72 -18.14 0.70
N ASP A 217 -11.24 -16.99 1.16
CA ASP A 217 -10.07 -16.87 2.04
C ASP A 217 -10.35 -16.10 3.34
N ALA A 218 -11.62 -16.04 3.78
CA ALA A 218 -12.03 -15.27 4.97
C ALA A 218 -11.32 -15.71 6.27
N TRP A 219 -10.88 -16.95 6.34
CA TRP A 219 -10.10 -17.48 7.48
C TRP A 219 -8.63 -17.01 7.50
N VAL A 220 -8.07 -16.63 6.33
CA VAL A 220 -6.64 -16.29 6.18
C VAL A 220 -6.22 -15.11 7.06
N PRO A 221 -6.97 -13.99 7.17
CA PRO A 221 -6.60 -12.90 8.07
C PRO A 221 -6.52 -13.32 9.54
N PHE A 222 -7.37 -14.23 9.99
CA PHE A 222 -7.34 -14.75 11.38
C PHE A 222 -6.15 -15.67 11.60
N ALA A 223 -5.92 -16.62 10.70
CA ALA A 223 -4.74 -17.49 10.78
C ALA A 223 -3.44 -16.66 10.76
N PHE A 224 -3.40 -15.65 9.89
CA PHE A 224 -2.28 -14.71 9.84
C PHE A 224 -2.12 -13.98 11.18
N ALA A 225 -3.19 -13.42 11.75
CA ALA A 225 -3.12 -12.71 13.02
C ALA A 225 -2.61 -13.60 14.16
N ILE A 226 -3.07 -14.86 14.25
CA ILE A 226 -2.64 -15.81 15.28
C ILE A 226 -1.16 -16.17 15.08
N ILE A 227 -0.76 -16.56 13.87
CA ILE A 227 0.63 -16.96 13.59
C ILE A 227 1.57 -15.77 13.78
N ASN A 228 1.19 -14.58 13.28
CA ASN A 228 1.94 -13.35 13.49
C ASN A 228 2.12 -13.06 14.98
N LEU A 229 1.03 -13.09 15.77
CA LEU A 229 1.09 -12.82 17.21
C LEU A 229 2.07 -13.76 17.91
N VAL A 230 1.94 -15.07 17.68
CA VAL A 230 2.80 -16.09 18.30
C VAL A 230 4.25 -15.92 17.86
N ALA A 231 4.50 -15.81 16.55
CA ALA A 231 5.86 -15.66 16.02
C ALA A 231 6.50 -14.33 16.47
N SER A 232 5.75 -13.24 16.47
CA SER A 232 6.24 -11.93 16.92
C SER A 232 6.60 -11.93 18.41
N ILE A 233 5.82 -12.60 19.27
CA ILE A 233 6.15 -12.74 20.71
C ILE A 233 7.43 -13.57 20.87
N LEU A 234 7.55 -14.67 20.15
CA LEU A 234 8.73 -15.55 20.23
C LEU A 234 10.00 -14.84 19.75
N PHE A 235 9.92 -14.12 18.64
CA PHE A 235 11.08 -13.45 18.04
C PHE A 235 11.37 -12.08 18.69
N ALA A 236 10.39 -11.39 19.28
CA ALA A 236 10.63 -10.12 19.95
C ALA A 236 11.62 -10.24 21.13
N LYS A 237 11.62 -11.35 21.85
CA LYS A 237 12.52 -11.58 22.99
C LYS A 237 14.01 -11.54 22.57
N PRO A 238 14.48 -12.31 21.57
CA PRO A 238 15.89 -12.30 21.15
C PRO A 238 16.25 -11.15 20.21
N PHE A 239 15.31 -10.68 19.37
CA PHE A 239 15.61 -9.76 18.27
C PHE A 239 14.96 -8.37 18.39
N GLY A 240 14.24 -8.11 19.50
CA GLY A 240 13.57 -6.82 19.70
C GLY A 240 12.58 -6.48 18.60
N VAL A 241 12.62 -5.23 18.12
CA VAL A 241 11.74 -4.73 17.05
C VAL A 241 11.87 -5.55 15.76
N SER A 242 13.09 -5.96 15.41
CA SER A 242 13.35 -6.84 14.26
C SER A 242 12.57 -8.13 14.33
N GLY A 243 12.47 -8.71 15.54
CA GLY A 243 11.75 -9.95 15.79
C GLY A 243 10.25 -9.82 15.54
N VAL A 244 9.65 -8.69 15.88
CA VAL A 244 8.21 -8.45 15.61
C VAL A 244 7.93 -8.51 14.10
N PHE A 245 8.75 -7.84 13.28
CA PHE A 245 8.57 -7.86 11.83
C PHE A 245 8.95 -9.19 11.19
N LEU A 246 9.91 -9.92 11.75
CA LEU A 246 10.17 -11.31 11.32
C LEU A 246 8.94 -12.20 11.58
N GLY A 247 8.26 -12.01 12.70
CA GLY A 247 6.99 -12.69 12.99
C GLY A 247 5.91 -12.39 11.96
N THR A 248 5.80 -11.12 11.55
CA THR A 248 4.88 -10.69 10.48
C THR A 248 5.23 -11.33 9.13
N ILE A 249 6.50 -11.40 8.77
CA ILE A 249 6.96 -12.07 7.54
C ILE A 249 6.61 -13.57 7.59
N VAL A 250 6.93 -14.24 8.67
CA VAL A 250 6.64 -15.67 8.84
C VAL A 250 5.13 -15.93 8.79
N GLY A 251 4.34 -15.12 9.50
CA GLY A 251 2.88 -15.21 9.47
C GLY A 251 2.32 -15.07 8.06
N SER A 252 2.80 -14.11 7.29
CA SER A 252 2.33 -13.88 5.92
C SER A 252 2.74 -14.99 4.96
N LEU A 253 4.00 -15.46 5.03
CA LEU A 253 4.50 -16.55 4.20
C LEU A 253 3.77 -17.88 4.44
N LEU A 254 3.36 -18.14 5.69
CA LEU A 254 2.62 -19.36 6.04
C LEU A 254 1.13 -19.28 5.72
N THR A 255 0.58 -18.09 5.44
CA THR A 255 -0.86 -17.88 5.22
C THR A 255 -1.16 -17.14 3.92
N ALA A 256 -1.08 -15.81 3.95
CA ALA A 256 -1.55 -14.94 2.88
C ALA A 256 -0.79 -15.12 1.56
N ASP A 257 0.54 -15.25 1.61
CA ASP A 257 1.40 -15.39 0.42
C ASP A 257 1.28 -16.76 -0.23
N TRP A 258 0.86 -17.75 0.55
CA TRP A 258 0.66 -19.12 0.09
C TRP A 258 -0.77 -19.36 -0.40
N TYR A 259 -1.80 -19.03 0.39
CA TYR A 259 -3.17 -19.46 0.12
C TYR A 259 -3.95 -18.50 -0.81
N ARG A 260 -3.79 -17.19 -0.66
CA ARG A 260 -4.50 -16.21 -1.51
C ARG A 260 -4.27 -16.41 -3.01
N PRO A 261 -3.04 -16.67 -3.50
CA PRO A 261 -2.84 -16.94 -4.92
C PRO A 261 -3.61 -18.16 -5.40
N ILE A 262 -3.68 -19.26 -4.59
CA ILE A 262 -4.43 -20.47 -4.94
C ILE A 262 -5.90 -20.13 -5.15
N VAL A 263 -6.49 -19.34 -4.23
CA VAL A 263 -7.90 -18.95 -4.33
C VAL A 263 -8.16 -18.18 -5.62
N ILE A 264 -7.36 -17.16 -5.93
CA ILE A 264 -7.55 -16.33 -7.13
C ILE A 264 -7.33 -17.13 -8.41
N TYR A 265 -6.27 -17.93 -8.47
CA TYR A 265 -5.98 -18.74 -9.65
C TYR A 265 -7.05 -19.79 -9.91
N ARG A 266 -7.63 -20.37 -8.86
CA ARG A 266 -8.71 -21.35 -8.97
C ARG A 266 -10.07 -20.73 -9.29
N SER A 267 -10.42 -19.61 -8.68
CA SER A 267 -11.78 -19.04 -8.72
C SER A 267 -11.98 -17.93 -9.76
N VAL A 268 -10.88 -17.33 -10.27
CA VAL A 268 -10.94 -16.20 -11.22
C VAL A 268 -10.29 -16.55 -12.57
N PHE A 269 -9.15 -17.23 -12.55
CA PHE A 269 -8.39 -17.54 -13.77
C PHE A 269 -8.56 -18.98 -14.25
N HIS A 270 -9.06 -19.88 -13.41
CA HIS A 270 -9.26 -21.30 -13.68
C HIS A 270 -8.02 -22.01 -14.22
N CYS A 271 -6.82 -21.62 -13.76
CA CYS A 271 -5.55 -22.15 -14.22
C CYS A 271 -4.58 -22.47 -13.05
N PRO A 272 -3.52 -23.25 -13.29
CA PRO A 272 -2.57 -23.63 -12.25
C PRO A 272 -1.78 -22.44 -11.70
N VAL A 273 -1.69 -22.34 -10.36
CA VAL A 273 -0.99 -21.27 -9.63
C VAL A 273 0.54 -21.35 -9.74
N ARG A 274 1.09 -22.43 -10.28
CA ARG A 274 2.56 -22.68 -10.33
C ARG A 274 3.35 -21.56 -11.00
N ALA A 275 2.79 -20.96 -12.05
CA ALA A 275 3.41 -19.84 -12.77
C ALA A 275 3.53 -18.59 -11.89
N TYR A 276 2.55 -18.33 -11.03
CA TYR A 276 2.59 -17.25 -10.06
C TYR A 276 3.76 -17.42 -9.08
N TYR A 277 3.89 -18.59 -8.45
CA TYR A 277 4.97 -18.80 -7.47
C TYR A 277 6.36 -18.66 -8.06
N LYS A 278 6.57 -19.15 -9.29
CA LYS A 278 7.85 -18.95 -9.99
C LYS A 278 8.18 -17.45 -10.14
N ARG A 279 7.20 -16.65 -10.56
CA ARG A 279 7.37 -15.20 -10.71
C ARG A 279 7.51 -14.50 -9.35
N TYR A 280 6.73 -14.91 -8.35
CA TYR A 280 6.80 -14.36 -7.00
C TYR A 280 8.19 -14.54 -6.39
N VAL A 281 8.73 -15.77 -6.44
CA VAL A 281 10.08 -16.05 -5.94
C VAL A 281 11.14 -15.25 -6.71
N LEU A 282 11.03 -15.18 -8.04
CA LEU A 282 11.92 -14.35 -8.85
C LEU A 282 11.89 -12.88 -8.41
N TYR A 283 10.71 -12.30 -8.25
CA TYR A 283 10.54 -10.91 -7.84
C TYR A 283 11.04 -10.66 -6.41
N VAL A 284 10.80 -11.59 -5.50
CA VAL A 284 11.34 -11.52 -4.13
C VAL A 284 12.87 -11.54 -4.14
N CYS A 285 13.48 -12.47 -4.87
CA CYS A 285 14.94 -12.55 -4.97
C CYS A 285 15.55 -11.30 -5.61
N LEU A 286 14.99 -10.83 -6.72
CA LEU A 286 15.44 -9.61 -7.39
C LEU A 286 15.31 -8.39 -6.48
N GLY A 287 14.19 -8.23 -5.78
CA GLY A 287 13.97 -7.12 -4.85
C GLY A 287 14.99 -7.12 -3.71
N ILE A 288 15.29 -8.28 -3.12
CA ILE A 288 16.33 -8.40 -2.08
C ILE A 288 17.71 -8.05 -2.64
N ILE A 289 18.03 -8.49 -3.86
CA ILE A 289 19.29 -8.14 -4.53
C ILE A 289 19.36 -6.62 -4.77
N TYR A 290 18.28 -6.01 -5.26
CA TYR A 290 18.25 -4.56 -5.49
C TYR A 290 18.43 -3.77 -4.19
N ILE A 291 17.76 -4.19 -3.10
CA ILE A 291 17.90 -3.57 -1.77
C ILE A 291 19.36 -3.65 -1.30
N ALA A 292 19.97 -4.83 -1.40
CA ALA A 292 21.36 -5.04 -0.97
C ALA A 292 22.35 -4.24 -1.83
N LEU A 293 22.17 -4.24 -3.15
CA LEU A 293 23.03 -3.54 -4.09
C LEU A 293 22.90 -2.01 -3.94
N ALA A 294 21.67 -1.50 -3.83
CA ALA A 294 21.43 -0.08 -3.63
C ALA A 294 22.03 0.41 -2.29
N TYR A 295 21.82 -0.36 -1.22
CA TYR A 295 22.40 -0.03 0.06
C TYR A 295 23.94 -0.04 0.00
N TRP A 296 24.54 -1.08 -0.57
CA TRP A 296 25.98 -1.18 -0.73
C TRP A 296 26.56 0.00 -1.52
N THR A 297 26.00 0.35 -2.66
CA THR A 297 26.43 1.51 -3.44
C THR A 297 26.23 2.83 -2.70
N CYS A 298 25.15 2.98 -1.95
CA CYS A 298 24.90 4.18 -1.13
C CYS A 298 25.89 4.35 0.03
N THR A 299 26.56 3.28 0.52
CA THR A 299 27.61 3.40 1.56
C THR A 299 28.86 4.11 1.05
N TRP A 300 29.11 4.12 -0.25
CA TRP A 300 30.26 4.82 -0.87
C TRP A 300 30.02 6.32 -1.02
N ILE A 301 28.76 6.77 -0.91
CA ILE A 301 28.40 8.19 -0.99
C ILE A 301 28.55 8.81 0.39
N SER A 302 29.76 9.30 0.69
CA SER A 302 30.11 9.87 2.00
C SER A 302 30.54 11.33 1.95
N ARG A 303 30.88 11.89 0.76
CA ARG A 303 31.45 13.24 0.59
C ARG A 303 30.37 14.28 0.24
N GLY A 304 30.57 15.52 0.68
CA GLY A 304 29.69 16.65 0.32
C GLY A 304 28.67 17.05 1.38
N ASN A 305 27.83 18.04 1.05
CA ASN A 305 26.76 18.53 1.91
C ASN A 305 25.69 17.42 2.10
N ILE A 306 25.04 17.42 3.27
CA ILE A 306 24.01 16.47 3.67
C ILE A 306 22.87 16.36 2.64
N TYR A 307 22.37 17.48 2.14
CA TYR A 307 21.31 17.51 1.14
C TYR A 307 21.77 16.95 -0.21
N PHE A 308 23.01 17.23 -0.60
CA PHE A 308 23.57 16.70 -1.85
C PHE A 308 23.73 15.18 -1.78
N ARG A 309 24.31 14.67 -0.69
CA ARG A 309 24.41 13.22 -0.43
C ARG A 309 23.04 12.53 -0.42
N PHE A 310 22.02 13.19 0.16
CA PHE A 310 20.67 12.65 0.19
C PHE A 310 20.08 12.51 -1.22
N VAL A 311 20.26 13.53 -2.07
CA VAL A 311 19.81 13.50 -3.47
C VAL A 311 20.58 12.44 -4.27
N GLU A 312 21.90 12.33 -4.11
CA GLU A 312 22.71 11.29 -4.77
C GLU A 312 22.23 9.87 -4.39
N LYS A 313 22.01 9.63 -3.09
CA LYS A 313 21.46 8.35 -2.61
C LYS A 313 20.07 8.07 -3.17
N ALA A 314 19.22 9.09 -3.29
CA ALA A 314 17.90 8.95 -3.89
C ALA A 314 17.98 8.58 -5.39
N VAL A 315 18.88 9.23 -6.14
CA VAL A 315 19.11 8.90 -7.55
C VAL A 315 19.59 7.46 -7.71
N VAL A 316 20.58 7.03 -6.91
CA VAL A 316 21.09 5.65 -6.95
C VAL A 316 20.00 4.65 -6.59
N ALA A 317 19.23 4.92 -5.52
CA ALA A 317 18.15 4.04 -5.07
C ALA A 317 17.06 3.86 -6.13
N ILE A 318 16.78 4.86 -6.97
CA ILE A 318 15.82 4.77 -8.07
C ILE A 318 16.47 4.14 -9.31
N ALA A 319 17.70 4.50 -9.62
CA ALA A 319 18.37 4.08 -10.86
C ALA A 319 18.67 2.57 -10.88
N ILE A 320 19.04 1.98 -9.74
CA ILE A 320 19.38 0.55 -9.66
C ILE A 320 18.18 -0.31 -10.03
N PRO A 321 17.03 -0.29 -9.31
CA PRO A 321 15.90 -1.14 -9.69
C PRO A 321 15.35 -0.78 -11.08
N SER A 322 15.36 0.49 -11.48
CA SER A 322 14.87 0.91 -12.79
C SER A 322 15.73 0.38 -13.93
N GLY A 323 17.05 0.49 -13.80
CA GLY A 323 18.02 0.01 -14.80
C GLY A 323 18.00 -1.51 -14.94
N PHE A 324 18.06 -2.24 -13.80
CA PHE A 324 17.99 -3.70 -13.83
C PHE A 324 16.65 -4.21 -14.37
N ASN A 325 15.52 -3.61 -13.97
CA ASN A 325 14.22 -3.98 -14.49
C ASN A 325 14.11 -3.72 -15.99
N TYR A 326 14.69 -2.63 -16.50
CA TYR A 326 14.76 -2.37 -17.93
C TYR A 326 15.57 -3.48 -18.65
N ILE A 327 16.79 -3.78 -18.16
CA ILE A 327 17.67 -4.77 -18.78
C ILE A 327 17.01 -6.17 -18.80
N LEU A 328 16.39 -6.58 -17.68
CA LEU A 328 15.84 -7.93 -17.53
C LEU A 328 14.49 -8.13 -18.22
N PHE A 329 13.65 -7.08 -18.29
CA PHE A 329 12.24 -7.24 -18.66
C PHE A 329 11.82 -6.46 -19.92
N HIS A 330 12.69 -5.68 -20.59
CA HIS A 330 12.30 -4.84 -21.74
C HIS A 330 11.72 -5.64 -22.91
N HIS A 331 12.01 -6.93 -23.03
CA HIS A 331 11.43 -7.81 -24.07
C HIS A 331 10.11 -8.48 -23.65
N THR A 332 9.69 -8.36 -22.37
CA THR A 332 8.48 -9.02 -21.90
C THR A 332 7.21 -8.29 -22.30
N ASN A 333 6.11 -9.04 -22.43
CA ASN A 333 4.80 -8.49 -22.75
C ASN A 333 4.29 -7.54 -21.68
N GLU A 334 4.57 -7.83 -20.40
CA GLU A 334 4.20 -7.02 -19.26
C GLU A 334 4.87 -5.64 -19.33
N PHE A 335 6.18 -5.58 -19.60
CA PHE A 335 6.91 -4.32 -19.74
C PHE A 335 6.36 -3.51 -20.91
N ASN A 336 6.14 -4.13 -22.07
CA ASN A 336 5.57 -3.46 -23.24
C ASN A 336 4.16 -2.91 -22.98
N SER A 337 3.34 -3.62 -22.20
CA SER A 337 2.01 -3.20 -21.78
C SER A 337 2.07 -1.97 -20.87
N VAL A 338 3.01 -1.96 -19.91
CA VAL A 338 3.26 -0.81 -19.04
C VAL A 338 3.72 0.40 -19.85
N MET A 339 4.65 0.23 -20.77
CA MET A 339 5.13 1.34 -21.62
C MET A 339 4.03 1.92 -22.51
N LYS A 340 3.13 1.07 -23.05
CA LYS A 340 1.94 1.53 -23.79
C LYS A 340 1.00 2.33 -22.88
N LEU A 341 0.79 1.88 -21.64
CA LEU A 341 -0.05 2.57 -20.65
C LEU A 341 0.53 3.95 -20.31
N MET A 342 1.82 4.02 -20.02
CA MET A 342 2.52 5.29 -19.73
C MET A 342 2.44 6.28 -20.89
N LYS A 343 2.64 5.82 -22.13
CA LYS A 343 2.49 6.64 -23.34
C LYS A 343 1.06 7.18 -23.52
N ARG A 344 0.02 6.39 -23.16
CA ARG A 344 -1.38 6.84 -23.21
C ARG A 344 -1.68 7.89 -22.14
N ILE A 345 -1.17 7.71 -20.92
CA ILE A 345 -1.35 8.68 -19.83
C ILE A 345 -0.64 9.99 -20.17
N GLY A 346 0.58 9.95 -20.69
CA GLY A 346 1.35 11.14 -21.08
C GLY A 346 0.74 11.93 -22.26
N LYS A 347 -0.03 11.27 -23.13
CA LYS A 347 -0.73 11.96 -24.24
C LYS A 347 -2.05 12.62 -23.84
N ARG A 348 -2.72 12.14 -22.77
CA ARG A 348 -4.02 12.68 -22.34
C ARG A 348 -4.00 14.09 -21.75
N PRO A 349 -3.04 14.52 -20.92
CA PRO A 349 -3.03 15.87 -20.39
C PRO A 349 -2.77 16.93 -21.46
N LEU A 350 -1.93 16.64 -22.47
CA LEU A 350 -1.64 17.57 -23.57
C LEU A 350 -2.85 17.82 -24.50
N GLY A 351 -3.70 16.79 -24.70
CA GLY A 351 -4.95 16.95 -25.49
C GLY A 351 -5.95 17.83 -24.75
N LYS A 352 -6.21 17.57 -23.46
CA LYS A 352 -7.16 18.36 -22.67
C LYS A 352 -6.71 19.82 -22.46
N ILE A 353 -5.43 20.07 -22.32
CA ILE A 353 -4.87 21.43 -22.22
C ILE A 353 -5.02 22.15 -23.58
N LYS A 354 -4.76 21.48 -24.70
CA LYS A 354 -5.00 22.06 -26.05
C LYS A 354 -6.47 22.37 -26.29
N ASP A 355 -7.38 21.48 -25.88
CA ASP A 355 -8.83 21.70 -26.05
C ASP A 355 -9.34 22.81 -25.11
N PHE A 356 -8.80 22.91 -23.89
CA PHE A 356 -9.10 24.00 -22.96
C PHE A 356 -8.59 25.36 -23.48
N LEU A 357 -7.37 25.41 -24.02
CA LEU A 357 -6.79 26.62 -24.64
C LEU A 357 -7.50 27.02 -25.94
N LYS A 358 -7.95 26.04 -26.73
CA LYS A 358 -8.78 26.33 -27.92
C LYS A 358 -10.13 26.93 -27.55
N ARG A 359 -10.82 26.43 -26.52
CA ARG A 359 -12.11 26.99 -26.08
C ARG A 359 -11.99 28.42 -25.58
N ARG A 360 -10.87 28.79 -24.96
CA ARG A 360 -10.62 30.14 -24.43
C ARG A 360 -10.29 31.17 -25.53
N ASN A 361 -9.93 30.74 -26.75
CA ASN A 361 -9.68 31.63 -27.86
C ASN A 361 -10.92 31.85 -28.75
N TYR A 362 -12.09 31.31 -28.39
CA TYR A 362 -13.36 31.48 -29.10
C TYR A 362 -14.45 32.14 -28.18
N GLU A 363 -14.10 32.55 -26.97
CA GLU A 363 -14.85 33.51 -26.14
C GLU A 363 -14.09 34.87 -26.06
#